data_68489ed87403be47a271b99da9e31fa7
#
_entry.id   68489ed87403be47a271b99da9e31fa7
#
_cell.length_a   1.000
_cell.length_b   1.000
_cell.length_c   1.000
_cell.angle_alpha   90.00
_cell.angle_beta   90.00
_cell.angle_gamma   90.00
#
_symmetry.space_group_name_H-M   'P 1'
#
loop_
_entity.id
_entity.type
_entity.pdbx_description
1 polymer ?
#
loop_
_entity_poly.entity_id
_entity_poly.type
_entity_poly.pdbx_seq_one_letter_code
_entity_poly.pdbx_strand_id
1 'polypeptide(L)'
;MKRLLQIGCVLLLAACGGGYSDGEIRGKAPRNLDNACSILSQRPAYLRAFRAAERKWGVPVHVQMATIYQESKFIADARTPLRFALGVVPIGRQSSAFGYSQALDGTWDEYVREERKRRARRDNIRDATDFMGWYMTKTNQELGISMWDARNQYLAYHDGRAGYARGSYRAKPWLIRIAGEVDARAAMYQQQLPRCR
;
A
#
# COMPACT_ATOMS: atom_id res chain seq x y z
N MET A 1 -37.70 -46.91 -45.56
CA MET A 1 -37.59 -46.47 -44.15
C MET A 1 -36.28 -45.67 -43.98
N LYS A 2 -36.38 -44.32 -44.08
CA LYS A 2 -35.22 -43.44 -43.96
C LYS A 2 -35.25 -42.79 -42.56
N ARG A 3 -34.27 -43.07 -41.73
CA ARG A 3 -34.10 -42.45 -40.43
C ARG A 3 -33.32 -41.14 -40.63
N LEU A 4 -33.95 -40.01 -40.32
CA LEU A 4 -33.31 -38.69 -40.21
C LEU A 4 -32.58 -38.60 -38.87
N LEU A 5 -31.28 -38.34 -38.94
CA LEU A 5 -30.42 -38.04 -37.81
C LEU A 5 -30.45 -36.51 -37.57
N GLN A 6 -31.08 -36.08 -36.49
CA GLN A 6 -31.02 -34.66 -36.07
C GLN A 6 -29.73 -34.44 -35.29
N ILE A 7 -28.85 -33.63 -35.86
CA ILE A 7 -27.64 -33.14 -35.18
C ILE A 7 -28.02 -31.87 -34.40
N GLY A 8 -28.09 -31.99 -33.08
CA GLY A 8 -28.30 -30.87 -32.20
C GLY A 8 -27.00 -30.05 -32.06
N CYS A 9 -27.02 -28.81 -32.54
CA CYS A 9 -25.91 -27.86 -32.38
C CYS A 9 -26.00 -27.24 -30.98
N VAL A 10 -25.11 -27.65 -30.05
CA VAL A 10 -25.00 -27.05 -28.75
C VAL A 10 -24.11 -25.80 -28.87
N LEU A 11 -24.73 -24.64 -28.82
CA LEU A 11 -24.05 -23.35 -28.71
C LEU A 11 -23.49 -23.18 -27.32
N LEU A 12 -22.17 -23.38 -27.15
CA LEU A 12 -21.41 -22.99 -25.98
C LEU A 12 -21.27 -21.47 -25.98
N LEU A 13 -22.07 -20.80 -25.17
CA LEU A 13 -21.85 -19.39 -24.81
C LEU A 13 -20.61 -19.31 -23.89
N ALA A 14 -19.46 -18.99 -24.48
CA ALA A 14 -18.29 -18.59 -23.74
C ALA A 14 -18.56 -17.20 -23.12
N ALA A 15 -18.91 -17.18 -21.84
CA ALA A 15 -18.92 -15.95 -21.05
C ALA A 15 -17.48 -15.42 -20.94
N CYS A 16 -17.11 -14.45 -21.78
CA CYS A 16 -15.92 -13.66 -21.59
C CYS A 16 -16.07 -12.85 -20.31
N GLY A 17 -15.69 -13.43 -19.18
CA GLY A 17 -15.38 -12.68 -17.98
C GLY A 17 -14.18 -11.80 -18.27
N GLY A 18 -14.42 -10.51 -18.59
CA GLY A 18 -13.38 -9.51 -18.72
C GLY A 18 -12.65 -9.36 -17.39
N GLY A 19 -11.62 -10.16 -17.16
CA GLY A 19 -10.65 -9.94 -16.11
C GLY A 19 -9.92 -8.65 -16.43
N TYR A 20 -10.19 -7.59 -15.67
CA TYR A 20 -9.36 -6.40 -15.65
C TYR A 20 -7.94 -6.86 -15.29
N SER A 21 -7.05 -6.87 -16.27
CA SER A 21 -5.66 -7.23 -16.05
C SER A 21 -5.00 -6.11 -15.22
N ASP A 22 -4.55 -6.41 -14.00
CA ASP A 22 -3.74 -5.51 -13.15
C ASP A 22 -2.50 -4.92 -13.87
N GLY A 23 -2.16 -5.42 -15.06
CA GLY A 23 -0.99 -5.00 -15.82
C GLY A 23 -1.09 -3.59 -16.44
N GLU A 24 -2.31 -3.10 -16.74
CA GLU A 24 -2.50 -1.81 -17.43
C GLU A 24 -2.45 -0.59 -16.48
N ILE A 25 -2.42 -0.84 -15.17
CA ILE A 25 -2.52 0.19 -14.12
C ILE A 25 -1.18 0.41 -13.40
N ARG A 26 -0.16 -0.40 -13.68
CA ARG A 26 1.18 -0.26 -13.09
C ARG A 26 1.77 1.10 -13.45
N GLY A 27 2.32 1.78 -12.45
CA GLY A 27 3.01 3.06 -12.62
C GLY A 27 2.11 4.30 -12.69
N LYS A 28 0.78 4.17 -12.59
CA LYS A 28 -0.13 5.33 -12.58
C LYS A 28 -0.90 5.44 -11.27
N ALA A 29 -0.75 6.59 -10.60
CA ALA A 29 -1.58 6.95 -9.47
C ALA A 29 -3.06 7.08 -9.87
N PRO A 30 -4.01 6.81 -8.96
CA PRO A 30 -5.41 7.23 -9.14
C PRO A 30 -5.50 8.75 -9.31
N ARG A 31 -6.53 9.21 -9.99
CA ARG A 31 -6.82 10.65 -10.09
C ARG A 31 -7.45 11.14 -8.79
N ASN A 32 -7.24 12.41 -8.46
CA ASN A 32 -7.82 13.09 -7.30
C ASN A 32 -7.53 12.35 -5.98
N LEU A 33 -6.26 12.39 -5.58
CA LEU A 33 -5.76 11.72 -4.37
C LEU A 33 -6.26 12.36 -3.06
N ASP A 34 -6.93 13.50 -3.11
CA ASP A 34 -7.56 14.14 -1.94
C ASP A 34 -9.00 13.63 -1.69
N ASN A 35 -9.48 12.70 -2.52
CA ASN A 35 -10.80 12.12 -2.41
C ASN A 35 -10.72 10.59 -2.30
N ALA A 36 -10.97 10.05 -1.09
CA ALA A 36 -10.93 8.62 -0.83
C ALA A 36 -11.88 7.83 -1.76
N CYS A 37 -13.09 8.32 -1.99
CA CYS A 37 -14.05 7.64 -2.84
C CYS A 37 -13.58 7.59 -4.30
N SER A 38 -12.94 8.66 -4.79
CA SER A 38 -12.35 8.68 -6.13
C SER A 38 -11.22 7.65 -6.27
N ILE A 39 -10.36 7.52 -5.27
CA ILE A 39 -9.29 6.51 -5.24
C ILE A 39 -9.90 5.10 -5.29
N LEU A 40 -10.86 4.83 -4.41
CA LEU A 40 -11.43 3.50 -4.25
C LEU A 40 -12.31 3.06 -5.43
N SER A 41 -13.04 4.00 -6.06
CA SER A 41 -13.84 3.71 -7.26
C SER A 41 -12.96 3.38 -8.48
N GLN A 42 -11.83 4.06 -8.63
CA GLN A 42 -10.87 3.77 -9.70
C GLN A 42 -10.08 2.48 -9.45
N ARG A 43 -9.96 2.05 -8.20
CA ARG A 43 -9.17 0.88 -7.77
C ARG A 43 -9.96 0.04 -6.75
N PRO A 44 -11.00 -0.71 -7.18
CA PRO A 44 -11.84 -1.48 -6.26
C PRO A 44 -11.08 -2.52 -5.42
N ALA A 45 -9.94 -3.00 -5.92
CA ALA A 45 -9.05 -3.90 -5.18
C ALA A 45 -8.46 -3.27 -3.92
N TYR A 46 -8.30 -1.94 -3.90
CA TYR A 46 -7.68 -1.24 -2.76
C TYR A 46 -8.53 -1.36 -1.50
N LEU A 47 -9.84 -1.08 -1.60
CA LEU A 47 -10.72 -1.19 -0.43
C LEU A 47 -10.72 -2.60 0.16
N ARG A 48 -10.71 -3.63 -0.71
CA ARG A 48 -10.63 -5.03 -0.25
C ARG A 48 -9.31 -5.31 0.47
N ALA A 49 -8.18 -4.78 -0.05
CA ALA A 49 -6.86 -4.93 0.55
C ALA A 49 -6.77 -4.22 1.91
N PHE A 50 -7.19 -2.95 1.98
CA PHE A 50 -7.21 -2.18 3.23
C PHE A 50 -8.08 -2.83 4.31
N ARG A 51 -9.30 -3.25 3.96
CA ARG A 51 -10.18 -3.93 4.91
C ARG A 51 -9.65 -5.30 5.35
N ALA A 52 -8.94 -6.01 4.48
CA ALA A 52 -8.30 -7.26 4.85
C ALA A 52 -7.18 -7.04 5.87
N ALA A 53 -6.34 -6.02 5.66
CA ALA A 53 -5.29 -5.65 6.60
C ALA A 53 -5.88 -5.09 7.91
N GLU A 54 -6.93 -4.26 7.85
CA GLU A 54 -7.64 -3.75 9.03
C GLU A 54 -8.19 -4.90 9.90
N ARG A 55 -8.85 -5.88 9.29
CA ARG A 55 -9.37 -7.05 10.04
C ARG A 55 -8.27 -7.90 10.66
N LYS A 56 -7.13 -8.05 9.97
CA LYS A 56 -6.03 -8.90 10.44
C LYS A 56 -5.18 -8.20 11.52
N TRP A 57 -4.91 -6.91 11.31
CA TRP A 57 -3.89 -6.17 12.04
C TRP A 57 -4.46 -5.04 12.91
N GLY A 58 -5.74 -4.68 12.75
CA GLY A 58 -6.36 -3.58 13.49
C GLY A 58 -5.98 -2.18 13.02
N VAL A 59 -5.21 -2.03 11.93
CA VAL A 59 -4.85 -0.71 11.38
C VAL A 59 -6.00 -0.15 10.55
N PRO A 60 -6.60 1.01 10.92
CA PRO A 60 -7.74 1.56 10.21
C PRO A 60 -7.44 1.88 8.73
N VAL A 61 -8.46 1.71 7.86
CA VAL A 61 -8.33 1.98 6.42
C VAL A 61 -7.76 3.36 6.13
N HIS A 62 -8.22 4.40 6.83
CA HIS A 62 -7.78 5.78 6.61
C HIS A 62 -6.30 6.01 6.96
N VAL A 63 -5.79 5.35 8.00
CA VAL A 63 -4.36 5.39 8.38
C VAL A 63 -3.51 4.74 7.29
N GLN A 64 -3.92 3.55 6.82
CA GLN A 64 -3.22 2.86 5.73
C GLN A 64 -3.20 3.70 4.45
N MET A 65 -4.34 4.28 4.05
CA MET A 65 -4.45 5.13 2.85
C MET A 65 -3.55 6.37 2.95
N ALA A 66 -3.53 7.05 4.09
CA ALA A 66 -2.70 8.24 4.30
C ALA A 66 -1.20 7.90 4.24
N THR A 67 -0.81 6.78 4.83
CA THR A 67 0.58 6.31 4.77
C THR A 67 1.00 5.95 3.34
N ILE A 68 0.20 5.17 2.59
CA ILE A 68 0.49 4.85 1.19
C ILE A 68 0.52 6.11 0.31
N TYR A 69 -0.38 7.06 0.55
CA TYR A 69 -0.30 8.35 -0.13
C TYR A 69 1.06 9.01 0.10
N GLN A 70 1.54 9.04 1.33
CA GLN A 70 2.83 9.69 1.63
C GLN A 70 4.00 8.93 1.03
N GLU A 71 3.99 7.61 1.08
CA GLU A 71 5.10 6.78 0.62
C GLU A 71 5.22 6.74 -0.91
N SER A 72 4.12 6.56 -1.62
CA SER A 72 4.17 6.27 -3.06
C SER A 72 3.16 7.04 -3.91
N LYS A 73 2.29 7.86 -3.32
CA LYS A 73 1.14 8.45 -4.03
C LYS A 73 0.29 7.39 -4.74
N PHE A 74 0.17 6.20 -4.16
CA PHE A 74 -0.49 5.03 -4.76
C PHE A 74 0.15 4.51 -6.05
N ILE A 75 1.42 4.82 -6.31
CA ILE A 75 2.17 4.27 -7.45
C ILE A 75 2.74 2.91 -7.05
N ALA A 76 2.33 1.85 -7.79
CA ALA A 76 2.64 0.47 -7.45
C ALA A 76 4.15 0.16 -7.45
N ASP A 77 4.87 0.71 -8.41
CA ASP A 77 6.28 0.47 -8.66
C ASP A 77 7.18 1.67 -8.30
N ALA A 78 6.70 2.53 -7.38
CA ALA A 78 7.45 3.69 -6.90
C ALA A 78 8.83 3.28 -6.39
N ARG A 79 9.84 4.05 -6.78
CA ARG A 79 11.24 3.86 -6.39
C ARG A 79 11.88 5.17 -6.01
N THR A 80 12.87 5.12 -5.12
CA THR A 80 13.71 6.28 -4.83
C THR A 80 14.52 6.71 -6.06
N PRO A 81 14.83 8.02 -6.20
CA PRO A 81 15.62 8.53 -7.31
C PRO A 81 16.98 7.85 -7.45
N LEU A 82 17.49 7.81 -8.67
CA LEU A 82 18.88 7.42 -8.95
C LEU A 82 19.84 8.50 -8.40
N ARG A 83 20.96 8.04 -7.89
CA ARG A 83 22.13 8.89 -7.57
C ARG A 83 23.10 8.82 -8.73
N PHE A 84 23.76 9.93 -9.01
CA PHE A 84 24.73 10.03 -10.08
C PHE A 84 26.07 10.49 -9.52
N ALA A 85 27.17 9.85 -9.95
CA ALA A 85 28.52 10.39 -9.80
C ALA A 85 28.78 11.36 -10.95
N LEU A 86 29.46 12.47 -10.67
CA LEU A 86 29.77 13.51 -11.64
C LEU A 86 28.57 14.02 -12.47
N GLY A 87 27.34 13.86 -11.90
CA GLY A 87 26.11 14.30 -12.53
C GLY A 87 25.59 13.41 -13.68
N VAL A 88 26.35 12.42 -14.16
CA VAL A 88 26.01 11.65 -15.36
C VAL A 88 26.10 10.13 -15.19
N VAL A 89 26.95 9.62 -14.31
CA VAL A 89 27.14 8.18 -14.12
C VAL A 89 26.21 7.66 -13.01
N PRO A 90 25.20 6.78 -13.29
CA PRO A 90 24.34 6.24 -12.27
C PRO A 90 25.11 5.31 -11.32
N ILE A 91 25.09 5.61 -10.03
CA ILE A 91 25.77 4.86 -8.95
C ILE A 91 24.81 4.11 -8.03
N GLY A 92 23.56 3.96 -8.44
CA GLY A 92 22.52 3.28 -7.67
C GLY A 92 21.41 4.21 -7.21
N ARG A 93 20.53 3.73 -6.32
CA ARG A 93 19.43 4.50 -5.77
C ARG A 93 19.74 5.00 -4.35
N GLN A 94 18.98 5.98 -3.88
CA GLN A 94 19.15 6.53 -2.52
C GLN A 94 18.88 5.49 -1.44
N SER A 95 17.95 4.56 -1.69
CA SER A 95 17.63 3.44 -0.80
C SER A 95 17.02 2.28 -1.59
N SER A 96 16.83 1.14 -0.93
CA SER A 96 16.13 -0.03 -1.47
C SER A 96 14.60 0.08 -1.39
N ALA A 97 14.04 1.22 -0.95
CA ALA A 97 12.60 1.44 -0.83
C ALA A 97 11.89 1.22 -2.17
N PHE A 98 10.81 0.43 -2.14
CA PHE A 98 10.08 0.05 -3.34
C PHE A 98 8.59 -0.19 -3.08
N GLY A 99 7.79 0.12 -4.10
CA GLY A 99 6.38 -0.24 -4.16
C GLY A 99 5.47 0.69 -3.36
N TYR A 100 4.25 0.23 -3.11
CA TYR A 100 3.23 1.03 -2.43
C TYR A 100 3.63 1.52 -1.04
N SER A 101 4.26 0.67 -0.25
CA SER A 101 4.62 0.93 1.14
C SER A 101 6.06 1.43 1.32
N GLN A 102 6.84 1.57 0.24
CA GLN A 102 8.25 1.95 0.27
C GLN A 102 9.08 1.15 1.29
N ALA A 103 8.71 -0.12 1.48
CA ALA A 103 9.45 -1.03 2.34
C ALA A 103 10.90 -1.18 1.88
N LEU A 104 11.85 -1.12 2.82
CA LEU A 104 13.26 -1.45 2.58
C LEU A 104 13.43 -2.98 2.46
N ASP A 105 14.44 -3.43 1.71
CA ASP A 105 14.71 -4.86 1.49
C ASP A 105 14.76 -5.64 2.80
N GLY A 106 15.60 -5.24 3.76
CA GLY A 106 15.75 -5.98 5.02
C GLY A 106 14.46 -6.08 5.84
N THR A 107 13.66 -5.00 5.89
CA THR A 107 12.38 -5.01 6.62
C THR A 107 11.32 -5.84 5.89
N TRP A 108 11.33 -5.82 4.55
CA TRP A 108 10.47 -6.68 3.76
C TRP A 108 10.81 -8.16 3.93
N ASP A 109 12.09 -8.50 3.93
CA ASP A 109 12.56 -9.88 4.12
C ASP A 109 12.22 -10.41 5.51
N GLU A 110 12.29 -9.55 6.54
CA GLU A 110 11.82 -9.87 7.90
C GLU A 110 10.34 -10.25 7.89
N TYR A 111 9.48 -9.41 7.30
CA TYR A 111 8.06 -9.67 7.14
C TYR A 111 7.76 -10.97 6.38
N VAL A 112 8.42 -11.17 5.23
CA VAL A 112 8.24 -12.36 4.40
C VAL A 112 8.59 -13.63 5.16
N ARG A 113 9.66 -13.59 5.97
CA ARG A 113 10.09 -14.70 6.81
C ARG A 113 9.12 -14.98 7.95
N GLU A 114 8.71 -13.96 8.70
CA GLU A 114 7.83 -14.10 9.85
C GLU A 114 6.43 -14.56 9.46
N GLU A 115 5.86 -13.92 8.43
CA GLU A 115 4.51 -14.21 7.94
C GLU A 115 4.46 -15.38 6.94
N ARG A 116 5.62 -16.00 6.65
CA ARG A 116 5.77 -17.14 5.71
C ARG A 116 5.22 -16.84 4.30
N LYS A 117 5.36 -15.59 3.84
CA LYS A 117 4.78 -15.08 2.58
C LYS A 117 5.79 -15.00 1.43
N ARG A 118 6.43 -16.12 1.08
CA ARG A 118 7.51 -16.19 0.07
C ARG A 118 7.16 -15.61 -1.31
N ARG A 119 5.85 -15.47 -1.64
CA ARG A 119 5.38 -14.92 -2.92
C ARG A 119 4.87 -13.49 -2.82
N ALA A 120 4.98 -12.86 -1.66
CA ALA A 120 4.56 -11.48 -1.46
C ALA A 120 5.38 -10.52 -2.32
N ARG A 121 4.72 -9.45 -2.81
CA ARG A 121 5.32 -8.46 -3.69
C ARG A 121 5.00 -7.04 -3.20
N ARG A 122 6.02 -6.19 -3.14
CA ARG A 122 5.88 -4.79 -2.70
C ARG A 122 5.04 -3.93 -3.65
N ASP A 123 4.92 -4.31 -4.92
CA ASP A 123 4.08 -3.69 -5.95
C ASP A 123 2.65 -4.26 -6.02
N ASN A 124 2.29 -5.16 -5.12
CA ASN A 124 0.93 -5.66 -4.95
C ASN A 124 0.28 -4.99 -3.75
N ILE A 125 -0.86 -4.33 -3.95
CA ILE A 125 -1.54 -3.57 -2.89
C ILE A 125 -1.91 -4.43 -1.68
N ARG A 126 -2.34 -5.67 -1.88
CA ARG A 126 -2.72 -6.60 -0.81
C ARG A 126 -1.53 -6.96 0.07
N ASP A 127 -0.38 -7.24 -0.55
CA ASP A 127 0.83 -7.60 0.16
C ASP A 127 1.44 -6.38 0.87
N ALA A 128 1.41 -5.22 0.21
CA ALA A 128 1.92 -3.97 0.77
C ALA A 128 1.10 -3.50 1.98
N THR A 129 -0.24 -3.63 1.94
CA THR A 129 -1.11 -3.28 3.08
C THR A 129 -0.97 -4.27 4.23
N ASP A 130 -0.79 -5.55 3.92
CA ASP A 130 -0.55 -6.58 4.94
C ASP A 130 0.82 -6.37 5.63
N PHE A 131 1.87 -6.06 4.87
CA PHE A 131 3.17 -5.66 5.41
C PHE A 131 3.05 -4.43 6.32
N MET A 132 2.33 -3.39 5.88
CA MET A 132 2.14 -2.17 6.67
C MET A 132 1.41 -2.47 7.98
N GLY A 133 0.38 -3.32 7.93
CA GLY A 133 -0.34 -3.77 9.10
C GLY A 133 0.56 -4.52 10.09
N TRP A 134 1.37 -5.46 9.59
CA TRP A 134 2.37 -6.16 10.38
C TRP A 134 3.37 -5.19 11.06
N TYR A 135 3.92 -4.23 10.31
CA TYR A 135 4.88 -3.26 10.83
C TYR A 135 4.28 -2.38 11.92
N MET A 136 3.08 -1.84 11.69
CA MET A 136 2.38 -0.97 12.65
C MET A 136 1.94 -1.75 13.90
N THR A 137 1.61 -3.03 13.77
CA THR A 137 1.32 -3.90 14.92
C THR A 137 2.56 -4.07 15.80
N LYS A 138 3.71 -4.35 15.22
CA LYS A 138 4.97 -4.38 15.97
C LYS A 138 5.28 -3.03 16.63
N THR A 139 5.02 -1.94 15.93
CA THR A 139 5.16 -0.59 16.50
C THR A 139 4.26 -0.38 17.72
N ASN A 140 3.01 -0.82 17.66
CA ASN A 140 2.10 -0.77 18.79
C ASN A 140 2.58 -1.63 19.96
N GLN A 141 3.02 -2.86 19.70
CA GLN A 141 3.49 -3.79 20.72
C GLN A 141 4.77 -3.30 21.42
N GLU A 142 5.72 -2.75 20.67
CA GLU A 142 7.01 -2.31 21.17
C GLU A 142 6.98 -0.92 21.82
N LEU A 143 6.15 -0.01 21.31
CA LEU A 143 6.17 1.41 21.65
C LEU A 143 4.86 1.93 22.25
N GLY A 144 3.81 1.11 22.30
CA GLY A 144 2.50 1.51 22.80
C GLY A 144 1.73 2.50 21.91
N ILE A 145 2.18 2.72 20.67
CA ILE A 145 1.55 3.67 19.75
C ILE A 145 0.24 3.08 19.22
N SER A 146 -0.88 3.80 19.41
CA SER A 146 -2.20 3.37 18.92
C SER A 146 -2.20 3.20 17.40
N MET A 147 -2.94 2.19 16.90
CA MET A 147 -3.17 1.98 15.48
C MET A 147 -3.94 3.13 14.80
N TRP A 148 -4.65 3.94 15.60
CA TRP A 148 -5.39 5.13 15.17
C TRP A 148 -4.55 6.41 15.13
N ASP A 149 -3.36 6.39 15.74
CA ASP A 149 -2.43 7.52 15.79
C ASP A 149 -1.57 7.55 14.51
N ALA A 150 -2.13 8.08 13.44
CA ALA A 150 -1.46 8.13 12.14
C ALA A 150 -0.13 8.89 12.20
N ARG A 151 -0.05 9.96 13.03
CA ARG A 151 1.16 10.77 13.17
C ARG A 151 2.31 9.97 13.77
N ASN A 152 2.11 9.38 14.93
CA ASN A 152 3.20 8.67 15.62
C ASN A 152 3.50 7.32 14.95
N GLN A 153 2.51 6.63 14.40
CA GLN A 153 2.73 5.46 13.54
C GLN A 153 3.63 5.82 12.35
N TYR A 154 3.38 6.97 11.69
CA TYR A 154 4.20 7.40 10.56
C TYR A 154 5.63 7.81 10.99
N LEU A 155 5.79 8.51 12.12
CA LEU A 155 7.11 8.81 12.67
C LEU A 155 7.94 7.54 12.90
N ALA A 156 7.34 6.53 13.52
CA ALA A 156 8.00 5.24 13.77
C ALA A 156 8.22 4.44 12.47
N TYR A 157 7.32 4.57 11.50
CA TYR A 157 7.45 3.94 10.19
C TYR A 157 8.66 4.46 9.42
N HIS A 158 8.82 5.78 9.39
CA HIS A 158 9.90 6.44 8.65
C HIS A 158 11.25 6.39 9.38
N ASP A 159 11.27 6.62 10.69
CA ASP A 159 12.52 6.73 11.49
C ASP A 159 12.99 5.36 12.00
N GLY A 160 12.18 4.33 11.83
CA GLY A 160 12.31 3.02 12.43
C GLY A 160 11.89 3.02 13.91
N ARG A 161 11.39 1.89 14.41
CA ARG A 161 10.95 1.74 15.81
C ARG A 161 12.02 2.15 16.81
N ALA A 162 13.27 1.69 16.59
CA ALA A 162 14.40 2.06 17.44
C ALA A 162 14.75 3.55 17.37
N GLY A 163 14.63 4.17 16.19
CA GLY A 163 14.81 5.61 16.00
C GLY A 163 13.76 6.41 16.75
N TYR A 164 12.51 6.01 16.63
CA TYR A 164 11.40 6.63 17.36
C TYR A 164 11.60 6.52 18.88
N ALA A 165 11.94 5.33 19.40
CA ALA A 165 12.18 5.11 20.83
C ALA A 165 13.27 6.03 21.39
N ARG A 166 14.33 6.28 20.63
CA ARG A 166 15.40 7.23 21.01
C ARG A 166 15.00 8.70 20.79
N GLY A 167 13.88 8.98 20.17
CA GLY A 167 13.45 10.33 19.86
C GLY A 167 14.25 11.02 18.73
N SER A 168 14.94 10.25 17.86
CA SER A 168 15.78 10.80 16.79
C SER A 168 15.00 11.65 15.77
N TYR A 169 13.69 11.40 15.61
CA TYR A 169 12.79 12.23 14.79
C TYR A 169 12.70 13.69 15.28
N ARG A 170 12.98 13.97 16.56
CA ARG A 170 12.94 15.34 17.12
C ARG A 170 13.97 16.27 16.48
N ALA A 171 15.08 15.71 16.02
CA ALA A 171 16.10 16.45 15.26
C ALA A 171 15.77 16.61 13.78
N LYS A 172 14.58 16.16 13.34
CA LYS A 172 14.12 16.19 11.93
C LYS A 172 12.80 16.98 11.80
N PRO A 173 12.82 18.34 11.86
CA PRO A 173 11.60 19.15 11.78
C PRO A 173 10.76 18.86 10.53
N TRP A 174 11.42 18.52 9.42
CA TRP A 174 10.76 18.13 8.18
C TRP A 174 9.94 16.85 8.35
N LEU A 175 10.43 15.85 9.10
CA LEU A 175 9.71 14.60 9.34
C LEU A 175 8.50 14.82 10.26
N ILE A 176 8.66 15.67 11.28
CA ILE A 176 7.56 16.06 12.18
C ILE A 176 6.43 16.73 11.38
N ARG A 177 6.79 17.63 10.44
CA ARG A 177 5.82 18.28 9.56
C ARG A 177 5.11 17.27 8.66
N ILE A 178 5.85 16.38 8.00
CA ILE A 178 5.26 15.34 7.13
C ILE A 178 4.34 14.42 7.94
N ALA A 179 4.72 14.02 9.15
CA ALA A 179 3.86 13.20 10.00
C ALA A 179 2.55 13.92 10.37
N GLY A 180 2.59 15.25 10.56
CA GLY A 180 1.39 16.07 10.72
C GLY A 180 0.51 16.11 9.46
N GLU A 181 1.12 16.15 8.27
CA GLU A 181 0.39 16.08 6.98
C GLU A 181 -0.27 14.70 6.78
N VAL A 182 0.40 13.62 7.19
CA VAL A 182 -0.17 12.27 7.16
C VAL A 182 -1.37 12.16 8.10
N ASP A 183 -1.27 12.72 9.31
CA ASP A 183 -2.37 12.74 10.28
C ASP A 183 -3.58 13.52 9.75
N ALA A 184 -3.37 14.72 9.24
CA ALA A 184 -4.42 15.53 8.63
C ALA A 184 -5.09 14.79 7.45
N ARG A 185 -4.31 14.10 6.62
CA ARG A 185 -4.82 13.30 5.51
C ARG A 185 -5.60 12.08 5.99
N ALA A 186 -5.14 11.41 7.04
CA ALA A 186 -5.86 10.30 7.66
C ALA A 186 -7.23 10.77 8.18
N ALA A 187 -7.30 11.90 8.87
CA ALA A 187 -8.56 12.49 9.33
C ALA A 187 -9.49 12.84 8.16
N MET A 188 -8.97 13.42 7.08
CA MET A 188 -9.74 13.72 5.86
C MET A 188 -10.33 12.45 5.25
N TYR A 189 -9.54 11.40 5.06
CA TYR A 189 -10.02 10.13 4.53
C TYR A 189 -11.03 9.45 5.46
N GLN A 190 -10.82 9.53 6.78
CA GLN A 190 -11.77 9.00 7.77
C GLN A 190 -13.17 9.60 7.61
N GLN A 191 -13.26 10.92 7.38
CA GLN A 191 -14.54 11.61 7.16
C GLN A 191 -15.20 11.25 5.83
N GLN A 192 -14.42 10.89 4.82
CA GLN A 192 -14.92 10.60 3.47
C GLN A 192 -15.38 9.14 3.33
N LEU A 193 -14.67 8.19 3.94
CA LEU A 193 -14.88 6.75 3.78
C LEU A 193 -16.32 6.26 4.02
N PRO A 194 -17.09 6.77 5.00
CA PRO A 194 -18.48 6.36 5.20
C PRO A 194 -19.42 6.70 4.03
N ARG A 195 -19.01 7.65 3.18
CA ARG A 195 -19.78 8.12 2.02
C ARG A 195 -19.38 7.41 0.73
N CYS A 196 -18.31 6.59 0.73
CA CYS A 196 -17.86 5.86 -0.45
C CYS A 196 -18.76 4.63 -0.68
N ARG A 197 -19.39 4.59 -1.87
CA ARG A 197 -20.28 3.50 -2.32
C ARG A 197 -19.52 2.53 -3.22
#